data_dd4607a826d88b153c10c6d55ffc191d
#
_entry.id   dd4607a826d88b153c10c6d55ffc191d
#
_cell.length_a   1.000
_cell.length_b   1.000
_cell.length_c   1.000
_cell.angle_alpha   90.00
_cell.angle_beta   90.00
_cell.angle_gamma   90.00
#
_symmetry.space_group_name_H-M   'P 1'
#
loop_
_entity.id
_entity.type
_entity.pdbx_description
1 polymer ?
#
loop_
_entity_poly.entity_id
_entity_poly.type
_entity_poly.pdbx_seq_one_letter_code
_entity_poly.pdbx_strand_id
1 'polypeptide(L)'
;MDDVVVIGGGIIGVATAYFLSKEGRKVKVIEKDPSYKTASFPLSLGGFRRQFFQKENILLGKFAREFIFQIPELLKTKKNPNPTASMVTNGYLLMFGPEHAEEQYKALENHKECEAGTKNIRGS
;
A
#
# COMPACT_ATOMS: atom_id res chain seq x y z
N MET A 1 -7.56 -24.34 -16.78
CA MET A 1 -7.23 -23.13 -16.01
C MET A 1 -8.36 -22.96 -15.00
N ASP A 2 -8.03 -22.97 -13.71
CA ASP A 2 -9.06 -22.94 -12.67
C ASP A 2 -9.66 -21.55 -12.56
N ASP A 3 -10.99 -21.48 -12.46
CA ASP A 3 -11.69 -20.25 -12.16
C ASP A 3 -11.56 -19.93 -10.67
N VAL A 4 -11.27 -18.68 -10.34
CA VAL A 4 -11.13 -18.21 -8.97
C VAL A 4 -12.29 -17.28 -8.63
N VAL A 5 -12.90 -17.50 -7.48
CA VAL A 5 -13.94 -16.62 -6.93
C VAL A 5 -13.35 -15.87 -5.73
N VAL A 6 -13.36 -14.54 -5.80
CA VAL A 6 -12.97 -13.64 -4.71
C VAL A 6 -14.25 -13.09 -4.06
N ILE A 7 -14.42 -13.34 -2.78
CA ILE A 7 -15.57 -12.86 -2.01
C ILE A 7 -15.17 -11.56 -1.31
N GLY A 8 -15.84 -10.46 -1.67
CA GLY A 8 -15.57 -9.11 -1.23
C GLY A 8 -14.76 -8.31 -2.26
N GLY A 9 -15.32 -7.21 -2.73
CA GLY A 9 -14.72 -6.29 -3.70
C GLY A 9 -14.00 -5.10 -3.06
N GLY A 10 -13.67 -5.16 -1.76
CA GLY A 10 -12.85 -4.15 -1.09
C GLY A 10 -11.42 -4.11 -1.65
N ILE A 11 -10.57 -3.20 -1.14
CA ILE A 11 -9.23 -2.97 -1.68
C ILE A 11 -8.38 -4.25 -1.77
N ILE A 12 -8.45 -5.13 -0.77
CA ILE A 12 -7.72 -6.40 -0.76
C ILE A 12 -8.26 -7.35 -1.83
N GLY A 13 -9.60 -7.49 -1.91
CA GLY A 13 -10.23 -8.38 -2.90
C GLY A 13 -9.95 -7.95 -4.34
N VAL A 14 -10.07 -6.67 -4.65
CA VAL A 14 -9.77 -6.17 -6.02
C VAL A 14 -8.29 -6.26 -6.36
N ALA A 15 -7.39 -6.01 -5.39
CA ALA A 15 -5.96 -6.21 -5.61
C ALA A 15 -5.62 -7.68 -5.88
N THR A 16 -6.19 -8.59 -5.10
CA THR A 16 -6.03 -10.04 -5.30
C THR A 16 -6.52 -10.45 -6.70
N ALA A 17 -7.71 -9.99 -7.08
CA ALA A 17 -8.29 -10.27 -8.40
C ALA A 17 -7.41 -9.72 -9.54
N TYR A 18 -6.87 -8.51 -9.36
CA TYR A 18 -5.98 -7.89 -10.33
C TYR A 18 -4.72 -8.74 -10.58
N PHE A 19 -4.01 -9.11 -9.52
CA PHE A 19 -2.78 -9.90 -9.66
C PHE A 19 -3.03 -11.30 -10.20
N LEU A 20 -4.09 -11.98 -9.74
CA LEU A 20 -4.47 -13.28 -10.29
C LEU A 20 -4.84 -13.20 -11.78
N SER A 21 -5.51 -12.14 -12.19
CA SER A 21 -5.85 -11.92 -13.60
C SER A 21 -4.60 -11.66 -14.45
N LYS A 22 -3.60 -10.97 -13.91
CA LYS A 22 -2.29 -10.80 -14.57
C LYS A 22 -1.55 -12.13 -14.78
N GLU A 23 -1.73 -13.07 -13.85
CA GLU A 23 -1.21 -14.44 -13.98
C GLU A 23 -2.06 -15.32 -14.92
N GLY A 24 -3.01 -14.73 -15.64
CA GLY A 24 -3.86 -15.41 -16.62
C GLY A 24 -4.99 -16.24 -16.02
N ARG A 25 -5.32 -16.08 -14.73
CA ARG A 25 -6.47 -16.75 -14.11
C ARG A 25 -7.77 -16.04 -14.49
N LYS A 26 -8.84 -16.82 -14.67
CA LYS A 26 -10.19 -16.27 -14.74
C LYS A 26 -10.68 -15.99 -13.33
N VAL A 27 -10.96 -14.73 -13.01
CA VAL A 27 -11.36 -14.30 -11.68
C VAL A 27 -12.73 -13.68 -11.70
N LYS A 28 -13.60 -14.13 -10.78
CA LYS A 28 -14.90 -13.53 -10.49
C LYS A 28 -14.86 -12.91 -9.09
N VAL A 29 -15.18 -11.62 -9.01
CA VAL A 29 -15.34 -10.92 -7.72
C VAL A 29 -16.83 -10.84 -7.40
N ILE A 30 -17.20 -11.20 -6.17
CA ILE A 30 -18.57 -11.10 -5.65
C ILE A 30 -18.53 -10.05 -4.53
N GLU A 31 -19.28 -8.96 -4.69
CA GLU A 31 -19.44 -7.89 -3.72
C GLU A 31 -20.89 -7.73 -3.32
N LYS A 32 -21.16 -7.64 -2.02
CA LYS A 32 -22.52 -7.51 -1.49
C LYS A 32 -23.08 -6.09 -1.59
N ASP A 33 -22.20 -5.09 -1.53
CA ASP A 33 -22.56 -3.65 -1.55
C ASP A 33 -21.77 -2.91 -2.63
N PRO A 34 -22.29 -2.78 -3.85
CA PRO A 34 -21.61 -2.09 -4.95
C PRO A 34 -21.42 -0.58 -4.71
N SER A 35 -22.04 -0.02 -3.67
CA SER A 35 -21.84 1.38 -3.29
C SER A 35 -20.57 1.61 -2.48
N TYR A 36 -20.03 0.56 -1.87
CA TYR A 36 -18.84 0.59 -0.98
C TYR A 36 -18.95 1.54 0.22
N LYS A 37 -20.15 2.00 0.57
CA LYS A 37 -20.35 2.99 1.65
C LYS A 37 -19.84 2.51 3.02
N THR A 38 -19.88 1.21 3.26
CA THR A 38 -19.44 0.59 4.51
C THR A 38 -18.08 -0.10 4.40
N ALA A 39 -17.41 0.00 3.26
CA ALA A 39 -16.09 -0.60 3.07
C ALA A 39 -15.03 0.14 3.91
N SER A 40 -14.11 -0.61 4.51
CA SER A 40 -13.09 -0.02 5.40
C SER A 40 -12.17 0.98 4.71
N PHE A 41 -11.85 0.75 3.43
CA PHE A 41 -10.91 1.61 2.70
C PHE A 41 -11.42 3.05 2.52
N PRO A 42 -12.64 3.31 2.02
CA PRO A 42 -13.19 4.68 1.93
C PRO A 42 -13.37 5.37 3.27
N LEU A 43 -13.52 4.60 4.35
CA LEU A 43 -13.69 5.13 5.71
C LEU A 43 -12.35 5.36 6.44
N SER A 44 -11.22 4.99 5.82
CA SER A 44 -9.90 5.17 6.40
C SER A 44 -9.36 6.58 6.17
N LEU A 45 -8.36 6.99 6.97
CA LEU A 45 -7.61 8.23 6.74
C LEU A 45 -6.76 8.20 5.47
N GLY A 46 -6.62 7.05 4.82
CA GLY A 46 -5.79 6.90 3.64
C GLY A 46 -4.29 7.13 3.89
N GLY A 47 -3.85 7.08 5.15
CA GLY A 47 -2.45 7.27 5.50
C GLY A 47 -1.59 6.09 5.02
N PHE A 48 -0.45 6.41 4.43
CA PHE A 48 0.47 5.42 3.87
C PHE A 48 1.92 5.77 4.26
N ARG A 49 2.65 4.81 4.81
CA ARG A 49 4.05 5.00 5.24
C ARG A 49 4.93 3.82 4.85
N ARG A 50 6.25 4.01 4.94
CA ARG A 50 7.27 2.97 4.74
C ARG A 50 8.13 2.73 5.98
N GLN A 51 7.94 3.51 7.03
CA GLN A 51 8.67 3.37 8.28
C GLN A 51 8.03 2.27 9.13
N PHE A 52 8.61 1.07 9.08
CA PHE A 52 8.24 -0.10 9.88
C PHE A 52 9.50 -0.71 10.51
N PHE A 53 9.32 -1.53 11.53
CA PHE A 53 10.44 -2.26 12.16
C PHE A 53 10.90 -3.45 11.30
N GLN A 54 9.96 -4.22 10.74
CA GLN A 54 10.25 -5.39 9.93
C GLN A 54 10.58 -5.00 8.47
N LYS A 55 11.62 -5.61 7.93
CA LYS A 55 12.07 -5.38 6.54
C LYS A 55 10.97 -5.71 5.52
N GLU A 56 10.24 -6.80 5.76
CA GLU A 56 9.15 -7.24 4.89
C GLU A 56 8.08 -6.17 4.75
N ASN A 57 7.70 -5.52 5.84
CA ASN A 57 6.72 -4.44 5.83
C ASN A 57 7.25 -3.18 5.12
N ILE A 58 8.55 -2.89 5.26
CA ILE A 58 9.21 -1.79 4.53
C ILE A 58 9.17 -2.06 3.03
N LEU A 59 9.56 -3.27 2.61
CA LEU A 59 9.58 -3.68 1.21
C LEU A 59 8.18 -3.69 0.61
N LEU A 60 7.20 -4.21 1.33
CA LEU A 60 5.79 -4.17 0.93
C LEU A 60 5.29 -2.72 0.76
N GLY A 61 5.65 -1.84 1.69
CA GLY A 61 5.34 -0.42 1.61
C GLY A 61 5.99 0.26 0.40
N LYS A 62 7.25 -0.07 0.07
CA LYS A 62 7.91 0.41 -1.16
C LYS A 62 7.16 -0.05 -2.40
N PHE A 63 6.89 -1.35 -2.51
CA PHE A 63 6.14 -1.92 -3.62
C PHE A 63 4.77 -1.25 -3.80
N ALA A 64 4.01 -1.12 -2.72
CA ALA A 64 2.70 -0.49 -2.77
C ALA A 64 2.77 0.99 -3.21
N ARG A 65 3.78 1.73 -2.76
CA ARG A 65 4.00 3.11 -3.20
C ARG A 65 4.26 3.18 -4.71
N GLU A 66 5.16 2.37 -5.21
CA GLU A 66 5.48 2.31 -6.64
C GLU A 66 4.25 1.94 -7.47
N PHE A 67 3.49 0.94 -7.01
CA PHE A 67 2.25 0.53 -7.66
C PHE A 67 1.23 1.69 -7.73
N ILE A 68 1.04 2.44 -6.63
CA ILE A 68 0.09 3.56 -6.59
C ILE A 68 0.49 4.66 -7.58
N PHE A 69 1.78 4.98 -7.68
CA PHE A 69 2.24 5.96 -8.67
C PHE A 69 2.10 5.49 -10.13
N GLN A 70 2.11 4.19 -10.35
CA GLN A 70 1.94 3.59 -11.67
C GLN A 70 0.47 3.32 -12.03
N ILE A 71 -0.49 3.58 -11.14
CA ILE A 71 -1.93 3.36 -11.41
C ILE A 71 -2.38 3.95 -12.75
N PRO A 72 -1.99 5.19 -13.15
CA PRO A 72 -2.41 5.75 -14.43
C PRO A 72 -2.08 4.86 -15.64
N GLU A 73 -0.98 4.14 -15.58
CA GLU A 73 -0.55 3.23 -16.64
C GLU A 73 -1.07 1.80 -16.44
N LEU A 74 -0.95 1.28 -15.21
CA LEU A 74 -1.27 -0.13 -14.90
C LEU A 74 -2.77 -0.44 -14.98
N LEU A 75 -3.62 0.51 -14.61
CA LEU A 75 -5.07 0.31 -14.52
C LEU A 75 -5.86 1.00 -15.62
N LYS A 76 -5.19 1.49 -16.65
CA LYS A 76 -5.80 2.09 -17.82
C LYS A 76 -6.68 1.09 -18.57
N THR A 77 -7.90 1.48 -18.84
CA THR A 77 -8.87 0.67 -19.58
C THR A 77 -9.62 1.52 -20.62
N LYS A 78 -10.32 0.87 -21.55
CA LYS A 78 -11.19 1.58 -22.51
C LYS A 78 -12.29 2.39 -21.80
N LYS A 79 -12.80 1.91 -20.66
CA LYS A 79 -13.86 2.58 -19.88
C LYS A 79 -13.30 3.67 -18.96
N ASN A 80 -12.06 3.52 -18.49
CA ASN A 80 -11.36 4.50 -17.69
C ASN A 80 -9.96 4.73 -18.26
N PRO A 81 -9.82 5.66 -19.22
CA PRO A 81 -8.54 5.89 -19.89
C PRO A 81 -7.53 6.64 -19.02
N ASN A 82 -7.97 7.30 -17.94
CA ASN A 82 -7.13 8.10 -17.06
C ASN A 82 -7.42 7.75 -15.59
N PRO A 83 -7.12 6.52 -15.14
CA PRO A 83 -7.28 6.17 -13.73
C PRO A 83 -6.27 6.95 -12.88
N THR A 84 -6.69 7.43 -11.73
CA THR A 84 -5.82 8.17 -10.81
C THR A 84 -5.95 7.63 -9.39
N ALA A 85 -4.85 7.69 -8.64
CA ALA A 85 -4.87 7.64 -7.19
C ALA A 85 -4.29 8.97 -6.70
N SER A 86 -5.11 9.79 -6.07
CA SER A 86 -4.67 11.07 -5.50
C SER A 86 -3.77 10.79 -4.30
N MET A 87 -2.45 10.78 -4.53
CA MET A 87 -1.46 10.55 -3.49
C MET A 87 -0.62 11.82 -3.30
N VAL A 88 -0.66 12.37 -2.09
CA VAL A 88 0.14 13.53 -1.69
C VAL A 88 1.31 13.04 -0.84
N THR A 89 2.54 13.40 -1.23
CA THR A 89 3.76 12.99 -0.52
C THR A 89 4.19 14.11 0.44
N ASN A 90 3.72 14.07 1.68
CA ASN A 90 4.09 15.03 2.73
C ASN A 90 5.16 14.49 3.68
N GLY A 91 5.43 13.19 3.65
CA GLY A 91 6.28 12.51 4.62
C GLY A 91 5.60 12.26 5.97
N TYR A 92 6.32 11.61 6.86
CA TYR A 92 5.92 11.38 8.25
C TYR A 92 7.06 11.80 9.18
N LEU A 93 6.73 12.57 10.20
CA LEU A 93 7.62 12.84 11.31
C LEU A 93 7.21 11.92 12.47
N LEU A 94 8.10 11.02 12.86
CA LEU A 94 7.93 10.15 14.01
C LEU A 94 8.85 10.64 15.12
N MET A 95 8.27 10.99 16.26
CA MET A 95 9.01 11.46 17.43
C MET A 95 8.94 10.41 18.52
N PHE A 96 10.08 10.15 19.18
CA PHE A 96 10.22 9.16 20.23
C PHE A 96 10.97 9.75 21.40
N GLY A 97 10.62 9.33 22.60
CA GLY A 97 11.37 9.65 23.80
C GLY A 97 12.72 8.90 23.84
N PRO A 98 13.67 9.37 24.68
CA PRO A 98 15.00 8.77 24.78
C PRO A 98 14.97 7.30 25.19
N GLU A 99 13.94 6.86 25.91
CA GLU A 99 13.73 5.48 26.33
C GLU A 99 13.52 4.50 25.16
N HIS A 100 13.10 4.99 24.00
CA HIS A 100 12.89 4.20 22.78
C HIS A 100 14.05 4.32 21.78
N ALA A 101 15.11 5.06 22.12
CA ALA A 101 16.17 5.41 21.17
C ALA A 101 16.85 4.17 20.57
N GLU A 102 17.20 3.18 21.40
CA GLU A 102 17.89 1.97 20.93
C GLU A 102 17.06 1.19 19.90
N GLU A 103 15.77 1.01 20.19
CA GLU A 103 14.84 0.32 19.30
C GLU A 103 14.70 1.07 17.96
N GLN A 104 14.62 2.39 18.03
CA GLN A 104 14.51 3.23 16.82
C GLN A 104 15.80 3.22 15.99
N TYR A 105 16.98 3.14 16.61
CA TYR A 105 18.23 2.97 15.86
C TYR A 105 18.29 1.64 15.11
N LYS A 106 17.84 0.54 15.74
CA LYS A 106 17.72 -0.76 15.07
C LYS A 106 16.75 -0.70 13.86
N ALA A 107 15.61 -0.02 14.04
CA ALA A 107 14.67 0.20 12.92
C ALA A 107 15.31 1.02 11.79
N LEU A 108 16.10 2.05 12.11
CA LEU A 108 16.82 2.85 11.11
C LEU A 108 17.81 2.05 10.28
N GLU A 109 18.47 1.04 10.85
CA GLU A 109 19.34 0.13 10.10
C GLU A 109 18.54 -0.62 9.03
N ASN A 110 17.38 -1.19 9.40
CA ASN A 110 16.48 -1.83 8.46
C ASN A 110 15.96 -0.85 7.39
N HIS A 111 15.67 0.40 7.77
CA HIS A 111 15.26 1.44 6.82
C HIS A 111 16.36 1.77 5.81
N LYS A 112 17.63 1.81 6.23
CA LYS A 112 18.79 2.04 5.35
C LYS A 112 18.98 0.86 4.40
N GLU A 113 19.00 -0.36 4.91
CA GLU A 113 19.16 -1.57 4.09
C GLU A 113 18.05 -1.73 3.04
N CYS A 114 16.82 -1.38 3.41
CA CYS A 114 15.68 -1.44 2.49
C CYS A 114 15.50 -0.16 1.65
N GLU A 115 16.39 0.83 1.77
CA GLU A 115 16.30 2.13 1.07
C GLU A 115 14.93 2.81 1.27
N ALA A 116 14.43 2.83 2.50
CA ALA A 116 13.12 3.39 2.82
C ALA A 116 13.06 4.92 2.70
N GLY A 117 14.21 5.59 2.55
CA GLY A 117 14.31 7.05 2.45
C GLY A 117 14.08 7.78 3.77
N THR A 118 14.23 7.07 4.90
CA THR A 118 14.09 7.64 6.24
C THR A 118 15.33 8.45 6.61
N LYS A 119 15.11 9.62 7.20
CA LYS A 119 16.18 10.48 7.73
C LYS A 119 16.05 10.55 9.25
N ASN A 120 17.16 10.45 9.96
CA ASN A 120 17.21 10.74 11.37
C ASN A 120 17.45 12.26 11.57
N ILE A 121 16.55 12.91 12.27
CA ILE A 121 16.66 14.32 12.63
C ILE A 121 16.89 14.34 14.14
N ARG A 122 18.13 14.68 14.57
CA ARG A 122 18.42 14.91 15.97
C ARG A 122 17.99 16.33 16.31
N GLY A 123 17.24 16.50 17.39
CA GLY A 123 17.03 17.79 17.99
C GLY A 123 18.39 18.33 18.50
N SER A 124 18.63 19.59 18.31
CA SER A 124 19.76 20.34 18.87
C SER A 124 19.55 20.54 20.36
#